data_cfe39fdc5049d7c9c4c1e178d6f891d0
#
_entry.id   cfe39fdc5049d7c9c4c1e178d6f891d0
#
_cell.length_a   1.000
_cell.length_b   1.000
_cell.length_c   1.000
_cell.angle_alpha   90.00
_cell.angle_beta   90.00
_cell.angle_gamma   90.00
#
_symmetry.space_group_name_H-M   'P 1'
#
loop_
_entity.id
_entity.type
_entity.pdbx_description
1 polymer ?
#
loop_
_entity_poly.entity_id
_entity_poly.type
_entity_poly.pdbx_seq_one_letter_code
_entity_poly.pdbx_strand_id
1 'polypeptide(L)'
;MTNYQPQRATAEWKRSESFVKDACSLAAPHTTYTASMLLTVTSAFVLWCVRAQGWPLQTDVIFSRQAIDLYCTQESPERSEGTRRNYRAILMRVSEVVAPEEHPDAMTPLARKRVAEPYSAREMEEFSLWALGQVTAEKRRRAMLMLVLCAGAGLRPSDVSTIYPDDVVVDELGIVLTIHGTNPRTVPLLRPWEEWMVAILAQAPSDIPVWGKTNTTRASNLLSNFSQYTVGLRPRSDRLRATWIVAHLRAGTRIKELTRALGVEKFEHLPRYLEHVQTLDPPHYRAELRDAVSQ
;
A
#
# COMPACT_ATOMS: atom_id res chain seq x y z
N MET A 1 12.22 -9.27 23.01
CA MET A 1 11.62 -10.47 22.34
C MET A 1 10.97 -11.45 23.31
N THR A 2 11.14 -11.31 24.63
CA THR A 2 10.78 -12.28 25.67
C THR A 2 9.28 -12.64 25.74
N ASN A 3 8.38 -11.70 25.51
CA ASN A 3 6.93 -11.88 25.71
C ASN A 3 6.13 -12.14 24.41
N TYR A 4 6.80 -12.47 23.30
CA TYR A 4 6.08 -12.76 22.06
C TYR A 4 5.41 -14.13 22.11
N GLN A 5 4.12 -14.17 21.72
CA GLN A 5 3.38 -15.38 21.43
C GLN A 5 2.62 -15.20 20.09
N PRO A 6 2.62 -16.20 19.21
CA PRO A 6 1.82 -16.14 17.99
C PRO A 6 0.32 -16.19 18.33
N GLN A 7 -0.52 -15.61 17.48
CA GLN A 7 -1.98 -15.55 17.69
C GLN A 7 -2.64 -16.93 17.90
N ARG A 8 -2.02 -18.00 17.47
CA ARG A 8 -2.45 -19.39 17.67
C ARG A 8 -1.30 -20.17 18.28
N ALA A 9 -1.08 -19.99 19.58
CA ALA A 9 -0.10 -20.78 20.32
C ALA A 9 -0.56 -22.25 20.40
N THR A 10 0.30 -23.17 19.98
CA THR A 10 0.05 -24.60 19.95
C THR A 10 1.17 -25.36 20.69
N ALA A 11 1.02 -26.66 20.83
CA ALA A 11 2.05 -27.52 21.44
C ALA A 11 3.40 -27.42 20.69
N GLU A 12 3.33 -27.29 19.35
CA GLU A 12 4.53 -27.13 18.51
C GLU A 12 5.21 -25.78 18.75
N TRP A 13 4.44 -24.74 19.05
CA TRP A 13 5.02 -23.44 19.41
C TRP A 13 5.92 -23.57 20.66
N LYS A 14 5.45 -24.25 21.69
CA LYS A 14 6.26 -24.44 22.92
C LYS A 14 7.59 -25.13 22.64
N ARG A 15 7.63 -26.04 21.66
CA ARG A 15 8.88 -26.72 21.24
C ARG A 15 9.77 -25.84 20.40
N SER A 16 9.21 -24.93 19.59
CA SER A 16 9.93 -24.09 18.63
C SER A 16 10.25 -22.70 19.16
N GLU A 17 9.72 -22.32 20.31
CA GLU A 17 9.76 -20.95 20.84
C GLU A 17 11.19 -20.46 21.06
N SER A 18 12.04 -21.24 21.73
CA SER A 18 13.44 -20.86 21.94
C SER A 18 14.17 -20.74 20.61
N PHE A 19 14.03 -21.72 19.72
CA PHE A 19 14.66 -21.74 18.41
C PHE A 19 14.32 -20.48 17.58
N VAL A 20 13.03 -20.10 17.53
CA VAL A 20 12.57 -18.90 16.82
C VAL A 20 13.12 -17.62 17.46
N LYS A 21 13.06 -17.53 18.79
CA LYS A 21 13.52 -16.35 19.53
C LYS A 21 15.03 -16.16 19.41
N ASP A 22 15.80 -17.22 19.47
CA ASP A 22 17.26 -17.18 19.32
C ASP A 22 17.65 -16.75 17.91
N ALA A 23 17.05 -17.34 16.89
CA ALA A 23 17.28 -16.95 15.49
C ALA A 23 16.95 -15.46 15.25
N CYS A 24 15.78 -15.01 15.73
CA CYS A 24 15.40 -13.60 15.59
C CYS A 24 16.30 -12.65 16.41
N SER A 25 16.77 -13.06 17.57
CA SER A 25 17.66 -12.25 18.42
C SER A 25 19.04 -12.09 17.78
N LEU A 26 19.56 -13.15 17.15
CA LEU A 26 20.80 -13.09 16.39
C LEU A 26 20.66 -12.19 15.15
N ALA A 27 19.54 -12.29 14.44
CA ALA A 27 19.32 -11.52 13.21
C ALA A 27 19.01 -10.03 13.46
N ALA A 28 18.40 -9.68 14.61
CA ALA A 28 17.91 -8.32 14.85
C ALA A 28 18.97 -7.21 14.72
N PRO A 29 20.22 -7.36 15.22
CA PRO A 29 21.24 -6.34 15.05
C PRO A 29 21.69 -6.13 13.59
N HIS A 30 21.46 -7.10 12.72
CA HIS A 30 21.91 -7.11 11.32
C HIS A 30 20.84 -6.69 10.32
N THR A 31 19.69 -6.17 10.79
CA THR A 31 18.58 -5.81 9.91
C THR A 31 17.82 -4.57 10.39
N THR A 32 17.13 -3.90 9.49
CA THR A 32 16.22 -2.79 9.79
C THR A 32 14.79 -3.25 10.11
N TYR A 33 14.50 -4.56 10.02
CA TYR A 33 13.18 -5.08 10.36
C TYR A 33 12.93 -5.02 11.87
N THR A 34 11.71 -4.69 12.25
CA THR A 34 11.33 -4.65 13.67
C THR A 34 11.30 -6.07 14.27
N ALA A 35 11.57 -6.17 15.57
CA ALA A 35 11.50 -7.44 16.30
C ALA A 35 10.13 -8.15 16.12
N SER A 36 9.04 -7.37 16.06
CA SER A 36 7.70 -7.90 15.80
C SER A 36 7.57 -8.53 14.41
N MET A 37 8.14 -7.91 13.38
CA MET A 37 8.14 -8.45 12.02
C MET A 37 8.97 -9.73 11.94
N LEU A 38 10.18 -9.72 12.49
CA LEU A 38 11.04 -10.91 12.53
C LEU A 38 10.32 -12.08 13.19
N LEU A 39 9.79 -11.88 14.39
CA LEU A 39 9.11 -12.93 15.15
C LEU A 39 7.84 -13.44 14.45
N THR A 40 7.02 -12.55 13.89
CA THR A 40 5.78 -12.93 13.20
C THR A 40 6.07 -13.80 11.98
N VAL A 41 7.04 -13.42 11.17
CA VAL A 41 7.35 -14.14 9.92
C VAL A 41 8.11 -15.43 10.23
N THR A 42 9.13 -15.38 11.09
CA THR A 42 9.94 -16.56 11.43
C THR A 42 9.13 -17.61 12.18
N SER A 43 8.24 -17.20 13.11
CA SER A 43 7.37 -18.17 13.81
C SER A 43 6.42 -18.91 12.85
N ALA A 44 5.80 -18.18 11.91
CA ALA A 44 4.91 -18.78 10.92
C ALA A 44 5.65 -19.79 10.04
N PHE A 45 6.86 -19.45 9.61
CA PHE A 45 7.71 -20.30 8.80
C PHE A 45 8.19 -21.55 9.55
N VAL A 46 8.77 -21.41 10.74
CA VAL A 46 9.27 -22.53 11.53
C VAL A 46 8.15 -23.48 11.92
N LEU A 47 6.98 -22.96 12.30
CA LEU A 47 5.81 -23.79 12.59
C LEU A 47 5.35 -24.57 11.36
N TRP A 48 5.41 -24.00 10.17
CA TRP A 48 5.10 -24.70 8.93
C TRP A 48 6.13 -25.83 8.66
N CYS A 49 7.43 -25.54 8.80
CA CYS A 49 8.47 -26.55 8.64
C CYS A 49 8.25 -27.76 9.57
N VAL A 50 7.89 -27.52 10.82
CA VAL A 50 7.68 -28.60 11.80
C VAL A 50 6.35 -29.33 11.55
N ARG A 51 5.26 -28.62 11.24
CA ARG A 51 3.92 -29.23 11.12
C ARG A 51 3.67 -29.88 9.78
N ALA A 52 3.99 -29.16 8.70
CA ALA A 52 3.65 -29.61 7.35
C ALA A 52 4.73 -30.51 6.77
N GLN A 53 6.00 -30.24 7.10
CA GLN A 53 7.13 -30.98 6.54
C GLN A 53 7.74 -32.01 7.53
N GLY A 54 7.45 -31.89 8.83
CA GLY A 54 8.02 -32.77 9.85
C GLY A 54 9.54 -32.59 10.03
N TRP A 55 10.10 -31.45 9.64
CA TRP A 55 11.53 -31.22 9.68
C TRP A 55 12.05 -30.99 11.11
N PRO A 56 13.29 -31.45 11.42
CA PRO A 56 13.92 -31.21 12.70
C PRO A 56 14.25 -29.73 12.88
N LEU A 57 14.24 -29.26 14.13
CA LEU A 57 14.64 -27.89 14.51
C LEU A 57 16.17 -27.76 14.46
N GLN A 58 16.73 -27.83 13.28
CA GLN A 58 18.14 -27.62 12.98
C GLN A 58 18.29 -26.41 12.07
N THR A 59 19.27 -25.58 12.34
CA THR A 59 19.41 -24.27 11.67
C THR A 59 19.67 -24.42 10.17
N ASP A 60 20.54 -25.33 9.78
CA ASP A 60 20.87 -25.66 8.40
C ASP A 60 19.69 -26.25 7.62
N VAL A 61 18.82 -27.03 8.28
CA VAL A 61 17.62 -27.59 7.65
C VAL A 61 16.54 -26.55 7.50
N ILE A 62 16.18 -25.88 8.60
CA ILE A 62 15.05 -24.93 8.64
C ILE A 62 15.39 -23.67 7.83
N PHE A 63 16.55 -23.09 8.04
CA PHE A 63 16.95 -21.84 7.38
C PHE A 63 17.70 -22.05 6.07
N SER A 64 17.62 -23.25 5.48
CA SER A 64 18.12 -23.46 4.13
C SER A 64 17.37 -22.60 3.12
N ARG A 65 18.06 -22.16 2.09
CA ARG A 65 17.45 -21.38 1.00
C ARG A 65 16.28 -22.11 0.35
N GLN A 66 16.40 -23.41 0.17
CA GLN A 66 15.38 -24.27 -0.43
C GLN A 66 14.11 -24.30 0.42
N ALA A 67 14.25 -24.42 1.73
CA ALA A 67 13.12 -24.42 2.67
C ALA A 67 12.36 -23.08 2.62
N ILE A 68 13.08 -21.97 2.59
CA ILE A 68 12.49 -20.63 2.50
C ILE A 68 11.75 -20.42 1.18
N ASP A 69 12.38 -20.83 0.06
CA ASP A 69 11.78 -20.72 -1.26
C ASP A 69 10.53 -21.60 -1.38
N LEU A 70 10.57 -22.81 -0.87
CA LEU A 70 9.43 -23.73 -0.82
C LEU A 70 8.25 -23.12 -0.05
N TYR A 71 8.50 -22.59 1.15
CA TYR A 71 7.47 -21.92 1.95
C TYR A 71 6.85 -20.73 1.24
N CYS A 72 7.67 -19.88 0.63
CA CYS A 72 7.21 -18.67 -0.02
C CYS A 72 6.48 -18.91 -1.35
N THR A 73 6.74 -20.05 -2.02
CA THR A 73 6.14 -20.38 -3.32
C THR A 73 4.90 -21.28 -3.20
N GLN A 74 4.92 -22.27 -2.31
CA GLN A 74 3.90 -23.32 -2.27
C GLN A 74 2.88 -23.16 -1.14
N GLU A 75 3.30 -22.70 0.05
CA GLU A 75 2.44 -22.74 1.24
C GLU A 75 1.42 -21.60 1.34
N SER A 76 1.55 -20.56 0.57
CA SER A 76 0.73 -19.37 0.77
C SER A 76 0.06 -18.89 -0.52
N PRO A 77 -0.73 -19.74 -1.21
CA PRO A 77 -1.47 -19.33 -2.40
C PRO A 77 -2.46 -18.20 -2.08
N GLU A 78 -2.99 -18.15 -0.85
CA GLU A 78 -3.91 -17.11 -0.37
C GLU A 78 -3.22 -15.77 -0.05
N ARG A 79 -1.91 -15.75 0.15
CA ARG A 79 -1.16 -14.53 0.41
C ARG A 79 -0.86 -13.77 -0.87
N SER A 80 -1.00 -12.45 -0.81
CA SER A 80 -0.62 -11.61 -1.95
C SER A 80 0.87 -11.83 -2.30
N GLU A 81 1.20 -11.68 -3.58
CA GLU A 81 2.58 -11.77 -4.08
C GLU A 81 3.53 -10.82 -3.32
N GLY A 82 3.06 -9.61 -2.97
CA GLY A 82 3.82 -8.66 -2.15
C GLY A 82 4.11 -9.18 -0.73
N THR A 83 3.16 -9.91 -0.13
CA THR A 83 3.34 -10.51 1.20
C THR A 83 4.36 -11.65 1.12
N ARG A 84 4.28 -12.51 0.11
CA ARG A 84 5.24 -13.61 -0.10
C ARG A 84 6.66 -13.08 -0.32
N ARG A 85 6.80 -12.01 -1.10
CA ARG A 85 8.10 -11.34 -1.32
C ARG A 85 8.68 -10.78 -0.02
N ASN A 86 7.87 -10.10 0.79
CA ASN A 86 8.31 -9.58 2.09
C ASN A 86 8.72 -10.71 3.03
N TYR A 87 7.97 -11.78 3.09
CA TYR A 87 8.29 -12.94 3.92
C TYR A 87 9.62 -13.56 3.48
N ARG A 88 9.80 -13.76 2.18
CA ARG A 88 11.06 -14.26 1.62
C ARG A 88 12.24 -13.36 2.01
N ALA A 89 12.10 -12.04 1.84
CA ALA A 89 13.17 -11.09 2.16
C ALA A 89 13.54 -11.11 3.65
N ILE A 90 12.54 -11.19 4.54
CA ILE A 90 12.78 -11.27 5.98
C ILE A 90 13.45 -12.60 6.35
N LEU A 91 12.94 -13.74 5.87
CA LEU A 91 13.48 -15.06 6.17
C LEU A 91 14.89 -15.24 5.64
N MET A 92 15.17 -14.75 4.43
CA MET A 92 16.53 -14.76 3.88
C MET A 92 17.50 -13.93 4.70
N ARG A 93 17.07 -12.77 5.21
CA ARG A 93 17.91 -11.95 6.09
C ARG A 93 18.18 -12.63 7.44
N VAL A 94 17.20 -13.36 7.99
CA VAL A 94 17.43 -14.21 9.17
C VAL A 94 18.40 -15.34 8.85
N SER A 95 18.17 -16.04 7.76
CA SER A 95 19.00 -17.16 7.31
C SER A 95 20.45 -16.77 7.04
N GLU A 96 20.70 -15.62 6.40
CA GLU A 96 22.05 -15.07 6.18
C GLU A 96 22.88 -14.94 7.49
N VAL A 97 22.20 -14.72 8.61
CA VAL A 97 22.87 -14.58 9.91
C VAL A 97 23.00 -15.89 10.65
N VAL A 98 21.95 -16.73 10.62
CA VAL A 98 21.90 -17.98 11.43
C VAL A 98 22.42 -19.20 10.69
N ALA A 99 22.48 -19.17 9.35
CA ALA A 99 23.00 -20.22 8.48
C ALA A 99 23.80 -19.63 7.31
N PRO A 100 24.91 -18.91 7.55
CA PRO A 100 25.65 -18.17 6.53
C PRO A 100 26.20 -19.09 5.42
N GLU A 101 26.47 -20.34 5.71
CA GLU A 101 27.00 -21.32 4.74
C GLU A 101 25.97 -21.69 3.66
N GLU A 102 24.69 -21.46 3.92
CA GLU A 102 23.60 -21.69 2.97
C GLU A 102 23.44 -20.53 1.95
N HIS A 103 24.25 -19.48 2.04
CA HIS A 103 24.16 -18.25 1.22
C HIS A 103 25.42 -17.93 0.42
N PRO A 104 25.93 -18.87 -0.41
CA PRO A 104 27.16 -18.62 -1.18
C PRO A 104 26.97 -17.58 -2.30
N ASP A 105 25.75 -17.38 -2.82
CA ASP A 105 25.47 -16.56 -4.00
C ASP A 105 24.37 -15.51 -3.82
N ALA A 106 24.42 -14.47 -4.66
CA ALA A 106 23.39 -13.45 -4.71
C ALA A 106 22.01 -14.02 -5.10
N MET A 107 20.99 -13.64 -4.35
CA MET A 107 19.63 -14.11 -4.60
C MET A 107 19.05 -13.58 -5.91
N THR A 108 18.37 -14.44 -6.66
CA THR A 108 17.49 -14.00 -7.75
C THR A 108 16.26 -13.32 -7.16
N PRO A 109 16.04 -12.02 -7.42
CA PRO A 109 14.88 -11.32 -6.87
C PRO A 109 13.59 -11.88 -7.48
N LEU A 110 12.55 -12.05 -6.65
CA LEU A 110 11.20 -12.34 -7.14
C LEU A 110 10.70 -11.18 -8.01
N ALA A 111 9.88 -11.49 -9.01
CA ALA A 111 9.28 -10.49 -9.88
C ALA A 111 8.68 -9.31 -9.09
N ARG A 112 8.93 -8.09 -9.56
CA ARG A 112 8.42 -6.89 -8.89
C ARG A 112 6.89 -6.88 -8.96
N LYS A 113 6.24 -6.52 -7.84
CA LYS A 113 4.78 -6.34 -7.82
C LYS A 113 4.41 -5.31 -8.89
N ARG A 114 3.48 -5.67 -9.78
CA ARG A 114 2.88 -4.70 -10.71
C ARG A 114 2.21 -3.57 -9.91
N VAL A 115 2.25 -2.37 -10.44
CA VAL A 115 1.46 -1.26 -9.90
C VAL A 115 -0.03 -1.59 -10.02
N ALA A 116 -0.84 -0.97 -9.18
CA ALA A 116 -2.28 -1.09 -9.32
C ALA A 116 -2.70 -0.49 -10.67
N GLU A 117 -3.42 -1.25 -11.46
CA GLU A 117 -3.97 -0.79 -12.73
C GLU A 117 -4.97 0.35 -12.50
N PRO A 118 -4.89 1.47 -13.25
CA PRO A 118 -5.86 2.56 -13.14
C PRO A 118 -7.26 2.10 -13.55
N TYR A 119 -8.26 2.76 -13.03
CA TYR A 119 -9.62 2.59 -13.50
C TYR A 119 -9.85 3.33 -14.82
N SER A 120 -10.66 2.75 -15.69
CA SER A 120 -11.16 3.39 -16.90
C SER A 120 -12.18 4.48 -16.56
N ALA A 121 -12.46 5.38 -17.52
CA ALA A 121 -13.49 6.40 -17.37
C ALA A 121 -14.88 5.77 -17.05
N ARG A 122 -15.23 4.68 -17.74
CA ARG A 122 -16.48 3.95 -17.51
C ARG A 122 -16.56 3.39 -16.08
N GLU A 123 -15.50 2.76 -15.58
CA GLU A 123 -15.48 2.28 -14.18
C GLU A 123 -15.65 3.43 -13.19
N MET A 124 -15.05 4.60 -13.48
CA MET A 124 -15.19 5.79 -12.63
C MET A 124 -16.61 6.35 -12.62
N GLU A 125 -17.32 6.33 -13.76
CA GLU A 125 -18.75 6.66 -13.84
C GLU A 125 -19.60 5.67 -13.02
N GLU A 126 -19.35 4.37 -13.17
CA GLU A 126 -20.01 3.31 -12.40
C GLU A 126 -19.78 3.48 -10.89
N PHE A 127 -18.57 3.87 -10.46
CA PHE A 127 -18.28 4.17 -9.06
C PHE A 127 -18.98 5.45 -8.57
N SER A 128 -19.15 6.44 -9.42
CA SER A 128 -19.92 7.64 -9.05
C SER A 128 -21.39 7.27 -8.77
N LEU A 129 -22.00 6.46 -9.63
CA LEU A 129 -23.36 5.94 -9.40
C LEU A 129 -23.42 5.04 -8.15
N TRP A 130 -22.42 4.18 -7.96
CA TRP A 130 -22.30 3.36 -6.76
C TRP A 130 -22.26 4.19 -5.49
N ALA A 131 -21.49 5.28 -5.48
CA ALA A 131 -21.37 6.15 -4.30
C ALA A 131 -22.71 6.81 -3.95
N LEU A 132 -23.42 7.34 -4.96
CA LEU A 132 -24.73 7.96 -4.79
C LEU A 132 -25.82 6.96 -4.40
N GLY A 133 -25.70 5.70 -4.87
CA GLY A 133 -26.66 4.62 -4.60
C GLY A 133 -26.50 3.93 -3.24
N GLN A 134 -25.58 4.35 -2.37
CA GLN A 134 -25.42 3.72 -1.05
C GLN A 134 -26.64 3.97 -0.13
N VAL A 135 -26.99 2.95 0.67
CA VAL A 135 -28.25 2.87 1.42
C VAL A 135 -28.45 4.02 2.41
N THR A 136 -27.41 4.40 3.17
CA THR A 136 -27.52 5.46 4.17
C THR A 136 -26.79 6.73 3.75
N ALA A 137 -27.22 7.89 4.25
CA ALA A 137 -26.54 9.16 4.00
C ALA A 137 -25.05 9.11 4.38
N GLU A 138 -24.73 8.48 5.51
CA GLU A 138 -23.37 8.31 5.97
C GLU A 138 -22.54 7.44 5.02
N LYS A 139 -23.10 6.32 4.53
CA LYS A 139 -22.42 5.48 3.54
C LYS A 139 -22.25 6.20 2.21
N ARG A 140 -23.25 6.99 1.74
CA ARG A 140 -23.10 7.80 0.53
C ARG A 140 -21.98 8.82 0.69
N ARG A 141 -21.97 9.58 1.79
CA ARG A 141 -20.93 10.56 2.08
C ARG A 141 -19.54 9.94 2.09
N ARG A 142 -19.37 8.80 2.79
CA ARG A 142 -18.08 8.09 2.83
C ARG A 142 -17.66 7.51 1.47
N ALA A 143 -18.60 6.99 0.69
CA ALA A 143 -18.32 6.50 -0.66
C ALA A 143 -17.89 7.65 -1.60
N MET A 144 -18.60 8.79 -1.57
CA MET A 144 -18.20 9.99 -2.29
C MET A 144 -16.82 10.46 -1.85
N LEU A 145 -16.58 10.54 -0.54
CA LEU A 145 -15.30 10.97 0.02
C LEU A 145 -14.14 10.06 -0.37
N MET A 146 -14.36 8.75 -0.43
CA MET A 146 -13.36 7.80 -0.92
C MET A 146 -12.95 8.11 -2.37
N LEU A 147 -13.90 8.40 -3.24
CA LEU A 147 -13.62 8.75 -4.63
C LEU A 147 -12.92 10.09 -4.74
N VAL A 148 -13.45 11.13 -4.06
CA VAL A 148 -12.88 12.49 -4.04
C VAL A 148 -11.43 12.47 -3.58
N LEU A 149 -11.14 11.85 -2.46
CA LEU A 149 -9.80 11.89 -1.88
C LEU A 149 -8.81 10.97 -2.59
N CYS A 150 -9.24 9.80 -3.05
CA CYS A 150 -8.32 8.86 -3.70
C CYS A 150 -8.17 9.08 -5.21
N ALA A 151 -9.26 9.36 -5.94
CA ALA A 151 -9.21 9.62 -7.38
C ALA A 151 -9.14 11.11 -7.72
N GLY A 152 -9.60 11.99 -6.84
CA GLY A 152 -9.54 13.44 -7.02
C GLY A 152 -8.25 14.07 -6.50
N ALA A 153 -7.66 13.56 -5.42
CA ALA A 153 -6.43 14.10 -4.81
C ALA A 153 -5.31 13.05 -4.64
N GLY A 154 -5.50 11.82 -5.08
CA GLY A 154 -4.48 10.79 -5.04
C GLY A 154 -4.03 10.40 -3.63
N LEU A 155 -4.85 10.55 -2.60
CA LEU A 155 -4.48 10.31 -1.20
C LEU A 155 -4.39 8.82 -0.87
N ARG A 156 -3.59 8.51 0.15
CA ARG A 156 -3.49 7.17 0.75
C ARG A 156 -4.59 7.00 1.80
N PRO A 157 -5.01 5.76 2.13
CA PRO A 157 -5.98 5.53 3.20
C PRO A 157 -5.58 6.15 4.55
N SER A 158 -4.27 6.18 4.85
CA SER A 158 -3.74 6.82 6.06
C SER A 158 -3.96 8.34 6.06
N ASP A 159 -3.81 8.98 4.90
CA ASP A 159 -4.02 10.43 4.77
C ASP A 159 -5.50 10.78 4.99
N VAL A 160 -6.41 9.97 4.43
CA VAL A 160 -7.87 10.18 4.54
C VAL A 160 -8.36 10.22 5.98
N SER A 161 -7.77 9.44 6.86
CA SER A 161 -8.17 9.35 8.27
C SER A 161 -7.85 10.59 9.11
N THR A 162 -6.98 11.48 8.61
CA THR A 162 -6.42 12.60 9.36
C THR A 162 -6.83 13.97 8.83
N ILE A 163 -7.68 14.04 7.78
CA ILE A 163 -8.13 15.30 7.20
C ILE A 163 -9.33 15.82 7.98
N TYR A 164 -9.23 17.05 8.46
CA TYR A 164 -10.30 17.81 9.07
C TYR A 164 -10.88 18.83 8.07
N PRO A 165 -12.10 19.35 8.29
CA PRO A 165 -12.64 20.41 7.43
C PRO A 165 -11.71 21.61 7.27
N ASP A 166 -11.01 22.02 8.32
CA ASP A 166 -10.07 23.16 8.32
C ASP A 166 -8.80 22.89 7.48
N ASP A 167 -8.52 21.61 7.14
CA ASP A 167 -7.43 21.23 6.25
C ASP A 167 -7.79 21.41 4.76
N VAL A 168 -9.03 21.80 4.47
CA VAL A 168 -9.55 21.96 3.12
C VAL A 168 -9.84 23.43 2.85
N VAL A 169 -8.99 24.05 2.04
CA VAL A 169 -9.14 25.45 1.63
C VAL A 169 -9.85 25.50 0.30
N VAL A 170 -10.90 26.32 0.22
CA VAL A 170 -11.65 26.62 -1.02
C VAL A 170 -11.43 28.08 -1.37
N ASP A 171 -10.80 28.33 -2.53
CA ASP A 171 -10.52 29.68 -3.01
C ASP A 171 -10.81 29.83 -4.52
N GLU A 172 -10.44 30.97 -5.10
CA GLU A 172 -10.65 31.25 -6.52
C GLU A 172 -9.83 30.34 -7.47
N LEU A 173 -8.78 29.70 -6.97
CA LEU A 173 -7.93 28.76 -7.73
C LEU A 173 -8.41 27.32 -7.64
N GLY A 174 -9.42 27.05 -6.79
CA GLY A 174 -10.00 25.72 -6.57
C GLY A 174 -9.87 25.23 -5.13
N ILE A 175 -9.83 23.92 -4.96
CA ILE A 175 -9.74 23.27 -3.64
C ILE A 175 -8.36 22.70 -3.41
N VAL A 176 -7.76 23.02 -2.26
CA VAL A 176 -6.47 22.51 -1.80
C VAL A 176 -6.63 21.78 -0.46
N LEU A 177 -6.05 20.59 -0.37
CA LEU A 177 -6.02 19.77 0.84
C LEU A 177 -4.65 19.87 1.50
N THR A 178 -4.61 20.14 2.81
CA THR A 178 -3.40 20.07 3.62
C THR A 178 -3.30 18.69 4.29
N ILE A 179 -2.23 17.99 4.04
CA ILE A 179 -1.97 16.65 4.57
C ILE A 179 -0.92 16.76 5.66
N HIS A 180 -1.27 16.26 6.84
CA HIS A 180 -0.39 16.18 8.00
C HIS A 180 0.26 14.79 8.15
N GLY A 181 1.11 14.62 9.16
CA GLY A 181 1.72 13.32 9.49
C GLY A 181 3.13 13.12 8.92
N THR A 182 3.45 11.92 8.52
CA THR A 182 4.82 11.52 8.10
C THR A 182 5.32 12.21 6.83
N ASN A 183 4.41 12.60 5.94
CA ASN A 183 4.75 13.28 4.68
C ASN A 183 3.83 14.49 4.48
N PRO A 184 4.05 15.58 5.25
CA PRO A 184 3.22 16.79 5.19
C PRO A 184 3.34 17.43 3.81
N ARG A 185 2.19 17.83 3.25
CA ARG A 185 2.11 18.41 1.93
C ARG A 185 0.76 19.03 1.65
N THR A 186 0.69 19.85 0.62
CA THR A 186 -0.57 20.34 0.06
C THR A 186 -0.86 19.66 -1.26
N VAL A 187 -2.12 19.30 -1.51
CA VAL A 187 -2.55 18.62 -2.73
C VAL A 187 -3.76 19.33 -3.30
N PRO A 188 -3.69 19.92 -4.50
CA PRO A 188 -4.86 20.43 -5.19
C PRO A 188 -5.81 19.30 -5.58
N LEU A 189 -7.10 19.53 -5.40
CA LEU A 189 -8.14 18.62 -5.84
C LEU A 189 -8.38 18.77 -7.35
N LEU A 190 -8.56 17.68 -8.06
CA LEU A 190 -8.96 17.76 -9.47
C LEU A 190 -10.37 18.38 -9.59
N ARG A 191 -10.53 19.34 -10.49
CA ARG A 191 -11.76 20.12 -10.72
C ARG A 191 -13.06 19.30 -10.79
N PRO A 192 -13.14 18.12 -11.44
CA PRO A 192 -14.36 17.34 -11.50
C PRO A 192 -14.89 16.85 -10.14
N TRP A 193 -14.08 16.94 -9.08
CA TRP A 193 -14.42 16.47 -7.73
C TRP A 193 -14.75 17.58 -6.75
N GLU A 194 -14.61 18.83 -7.15
CA GLU A 194 -14.78 19.99 -6.26
C GLU A 194 -16.20 20.15 -5.76
N GLU A 195 -17.23 19.97 -6.60
CA GLU A 195 -18.63 20.05 -6.18
C GLU A 195 -18.95 19.01 -5.09
N TRP A 196 -18.44 17.80 -5.23
CA TRP A 196 -18.65 16.76 -4.23
C TRP A 196 -17.94 17.10 -2.91
N MET A 197 -16.75 17.67 -2.98
CA MET A 197 -16.02 18.09 -1.78
C MET A 197 -16.74 19.20 -1.05
N VAL A 198 -17.24 20.21 -1.75
CA VAL A 198 -18.06 21.29 -1.17
C VAL A 198 -19.33 20.73 -0.50
N ALA A 199 -20.04 19.83 -1.18
CA ALA A 199 -21.23 19.20 -0.61
C ALA A 199 -20.92 18.35 0.64
N ILE A 200 -19.77 17.71 0.70
CA ILE A 200 -19.31 16.96 1.87
C ILE A 200 -18.98 17.90 3.03
N LEU A 201 -18.24 18.98 2.76
CA LEU A 201 -17.86 19.97 3.78
C LEU A 201 -19.05 20.67 4.40
N ALA A 202 -20.07 20.98 3.61
CA ALA A 202 -21.31 21.60 4.10
C ALA A 202 -22.03 20.76 5.19
N GLN A 203 -21.75 19.47 5.27
CA GLN A 203 -22.36 18.54 6.22
C GLN A 203 -21.34 18.00 7.26
N ALA A 204 -20.06 18.37 7.16
CA ALA A 204 -19.01 17.85 8.02
C ALA A 204 -18.93 18.67 9.32
N PRO A 205 -18.96 18.04 10.52
CA PRO A 205 -18.63 18.72 11.76
C PRO A 205 -17.16 19.15 11.76
N SER A 206 -16.87 20.33 12.32
CA SER A 206 -15.52 20.90 12.32
C SER A 206 -14.53 20.21 13.28
N ASP A 207 -15.06 19.54 14.30
CA ASP A 207 -14.29 18.95 15.41
C ASP A 207 -13.85 17.49 15.19
N ILE A 208 -14.23 16.90 14.07
CA ILE A 208 -13.86 15.51 13.72
C ILE A 208 -13.35 15.43 12.28
N PRO A 209 -12.55 14.41 11.93
CA PRO A 209 -12.12 14.21 10.56
C PRO A 209 -13.29 14.16 9.57
N VAL A 210 -13.10 14.64 8.36
CA VAL A 210 -14.14 14.60 7.30
C VAL A 210 -14.65 13.19 7.01
N TRP A 211 -13.86 12.16 7.27
CA TRP A 211 -14.30 10.78 7.20
C TRP A 211 -15.30 10.40 8.29
N GLY A 212 -15.28 11.09 9.41
CA GLY A 212 -16.01 10.76 10.62
C GLY A 212 -15.23 9.84 11.57
N LYS A 213 -15.82 9.59 12.74
CA LYS A 213 -15.23 8.69 13.75
C LYS A 213 -15.11 7.26 13.19
N THR A 214 -14.03 6.58 13.53
CA THR A 214 -13.77 5.20 13.10
C THR A 214 -13.17 4.39 14.24
N ASN A 215 -13.55 3.11 14.31
CA ASN A 215 -12.96 2.12 15.22
C ASN A 215 -11.83 1.32 14.55
N THR A 216 -11.40 1.71 13.35
CA THR A 216 -10.35 1.02 12.63
C THR A 216 -9.01 1.28 13.31
N THR A 217 -8.38 0.24 13.84
CA THR A 217 -7.09 0.30 14.54
C THR A 217 -5.92 0.64 13.63
N ARG A 218 -6.02 0.37 12.33
CA ARG A 218 -5.01 0.70 11.33
C ARG A 218 -5.59 1.60 10.25
N ALA A 219 -5.13 2.84 10.19
CA ALA A 219 -5.55 3.82 9.19
C ALA A 219 -5.42 3.30 7.74
N SER A 220 -4.40 2.48 7.45
CA SER A 220 -4.22 1.85 6.14
C SER A 220 -5.37 0.96 5.69
N ASN A 221 -6.17 0.43 6.63
CA ASN A 221 -7.30 -0.46 6.34
C ASN A 221 -8.64 0.28 6.29
N LEU A 222 -8.66 1.59 6.52
CA LEU A 222 -9.88 2.38 6.62
C LEU A 222 -10.80 2.20 5.41
N LEU A 223 -10.27 2.42 4.22
CA LEU A 223 -11.04 2.38 2.98
C LEU A 223 -11.38 0.95 2.54
N SER A 224 -10.49 0.00 2.74
CA SER A 224 -10.77 -1.40 2.41
C SER A 224 -11.84 -1.98 3.31
N ASN A 225 -11.79 -1.69 4.61
CA ASN A 225 -12.85 -2.09 5.54
C ASN A 225 -14.19 -1.48 5.14
N PHE A 226 -14.23 -0.17 4.83
CA PHE A 226 -15.45 0.47 4.37
C PHE A 226 -16.00 -0.19 3.10
N SER A 227 -15.16 -0.38 2.08
CA SER A 227 -15.56 -0.96 0.79
C SER A 227 -16.13 -2.38 0.92
N GLN A 228 -15.68 -3.17 1.90
CA GLN A 228 -16.23 -4.52 2.14
C GLN A 228 -17.69 -4.52 2.59
N TYR A 229 -18.13 -3.46 3.28
CA TYR A 229 -19.50 -3.35 3.84
C TYR A 229 -20.43 -2.48 3.00
N THR A 230 -20.04 -2.11 1.79
CA THR A 230 -20.88 -1.40 0.83
C THR A 230 -21.67 -2.37 -0.04
N VAL A 231 -22.75 -1.88 -0.63
CA VAL A 231 -23.58 -2.64 -1.58
C VAL A 231 -23.04 -2.44 -3.00
N GLY A 232 -22.96 -3.49 -3.77
CA GLY A 232 -22.55 -3.45 -5.18
C GLY A 232 -21.03 -3.46 -5.39
N LEU A 233 -20.52 -2.48 -6.12
CA LEU A 233 -19.12 -2.40 -6.50
C LEU A 233 -18.21 -2.18 -5.28
N ARG A 234 -16.94 -2.60 -5.41
CA ARG A 234 -15.93 -2.48 -4.33
C ARG A 234 -14.68 -1.79 -4.87
N PRO A 235 -14.68 -0.45 -5.00
CA PRO A 235 -13.51 0.26 -5.46
C PRO A 235 -12.33 0.07 -4.50
N ARG A 236 -11.13 -0.04 -5.08
CA ARG A 236 -9.88 -0.19 -4.34
C ARG A 236 -9.15 1.15 -4.33
N SER A 237 -8.75 1.60 -3.16
CA SER A 237 -8.05 2.88 -2.97
C SER A 237 -6.71 2.97 -3.72
N ASP A 238 -6.00 1.85 -3.85
CA ASP A 238 -4.74 1.81 -4.61
C ASP A 238 -4.97 2.00 -6.11
N ARG A 239 -6.05 1.44 -6.70
CA ARG A 239 -6.43 1.67 -8.09
C ARG A 239 -6.97 3.08 -8.32
N LEU A 240 -7.77 3.63 -7.40
CA LEU A 240 -8.23 5.02 -7.45
C LEU A 240 -7.04 5.99 -7.47
N ARG A 241 -6.06 5.78 -6.58
CA ARG A 241 -4.82 6.57 -6.57
C ARG A 241 -4.01 6.38 -7.87
N ALA A 242 -3.93 5.17 -8.40
CA ALA A 242 -3.29 4.90 -9.69
C ALA A 242 -3.96 5.70 -10.83
N THR A 243 -5.31 5.77 -10.82
CA THR A 243 -6.08 6.57 -11.78
C THR A 243 -5.69 8.04 -11.72
N TRP A 244 -5.56 8.61 -10.52
CA TRP A 244 -5.11 9.99 -10.34
C TRP A 244 -3.68 10.19 -10.86
N ILE A 245 -2.74 9.28 -10.55
CA ILE A 245 -1.35 9.36 -11.02
C ILE A 245 -1.29 9.34 -12.55
N VAL A 246 -1.99 8.39 -13.18
CA VAL A 246 -2.01 8.26 -14.64
C VAL A 246 -2.68 9.46 -15.30
N ALA A 247 -3.73 10.04 -14.70
CA ALA A 247 -4.34 11.28 -15.21
C ALA A 247 -3.32 12.44 -15.26
N HIS A 248 -2.52 12.63 -14.21
CA HIS A 248 -1.46 13.64 -14.18
C HIS A 248 -0.33 13.36 -15.17
N LEU A 249 0.08 12.11 -15.32
CA LEU A 249 1.10 11.73 -16.31
C LEU A 249 0.61 11.99 -17.74
N ARG A 250 -0.66 11.66 -18.04
CA ARG A 250 -1.29 11.97 -19.35
C ARG A 250 -1.44 13.46 -19.62
N ALA A 251 -1.69 14.24 -18.58
CA ALA A 251 -1.80 15.69 -18.66
C ALA A 251 -0.44 16.41 -18.76
N GLY A 252 0.69 15.70 -18.71
CA GLY A 252 2.02 16.30 -18.74
C GLY A 252 2.36 17.09 -17.48
N THR A 253 1.74 16.81 -16.34
CA THR A 253 2.07 17.48 -15.07
C THR A 253 3.55 17.32 -14.79
N ARG A 254 4.23 18.42 -14.46
CA ARG A 254 5.66 18.41 -14.15
C ARG A 254 5.96 17.39 -13.05
N ILE A 255 6.91 16.51 -13.29
CA ILE A 255 7.22 15.37 -12.41
C ILE A 255 7.55 15.81 -10.99
N LYS A 256 8.27 16.91 -10.83
CA LYS A 256 8.60 17.48 -9.51
C LYS A 256 7.34 17.83 -8.71
N GLU A 257 6.35 18.43 -9.35
CA GLU A 257 5.09 18.80 -8.70
C GLU A 257 4.24 17.57 -8.41
N LEU A 258 4.23 16.59 -9.32
CA LEU A 258 3.53 15.32 -9.09
C LEU A 258 4.15 14.53 -7.92
N THR A 259 5.47 14.42 -7.82
CA THR A 259 6.14 13.75 -6.70
C THR A 259 5.89 14.45 -5.38
N ARG A 260 5.88 15.80 -5.37
CA ARG A 260 5.52 16.62 -4.21
C ARG A 260 4.10 16.33 -3.75
N ALA A 261 3.12 16.36 -4.65
CA ALA A 261 1.72 16.05 -4.34
C ALA A 261 1.51 14.60 -3.88
N LEU A 262 2.27 13.65 -4.44
CA LEU A 262 2.27 12.25 -4.03
C LEU A 262 2.85 12.00 -2.62
N GLY A 263 3.67 12.93 -2.10
CA GLY A 263 4.42 12.73 -0.86
C GLY A 263 5.42 11.58 -0.98
N VAL A 264 6.17 11.54 -2.08
CA VAL A 264 7.22 10.53 -2.33
C VAL A 264 8.53 11.25 -2.64
N GLU A 265 9.60 10.80 -1.98
CA GLU A 265 10.94 11.35 -2.21
C GLU A 265 11.64 10.71 -3.41
N LYS A 266 11.26 9.46 -3.73
CA LYS A 266 11.92 8.67 -4.76
C LYS A 266 11.03 8.48 -5.98
N PHE A 267 11.58 8.80 -7.12
CA PHE A 267 10.95 8.64 -8.43
C PHE A 267 10.75 7.17 -8.86
N GLU A 268 11.41 6.22 -8.21
CA GLU A 268 11.50 4.80 -8.60
C GLU A 268 10.16 4.11 -8.90
N HIS A 269 9.06 4.61 -8.36
CA HIS A 269 7.75 3.99 -8.53
C HIS A 269 6.92 4.58 -9.68
N LEU A 270 7.19 5.83 -10.09
CA LEU A 270 6.42 6.50 -11.15
C LEU A 270 6.60 5.86 -12.54
N PRO A 271 7.80 5.42 -12.96
CA PRO A 271 7.99 4.81 -14.27
C PRO A 271 7.09 3.59 -14.54
N ARG A 272 6.62 2.92 -13.48
CA ARG A 272 5.73 1.77 -13.61
C ARG A 272 4.32 2.12 -14.10
N TYR A 273 3.90 3.38 -13.96
CA TYR A 273 2.62 3.87 -14.44
C TYR A 273 2.68 4.30 -15.90
N LEU A 274 3.89 4.43 -16.49
CA LEU A 274 4.07 4.81 -17.88
C LEU A 274 3.49 3.78 -18.86
N GLU A 275 3.37 2.51 -18.45
CA GLU A 275 2.67 1.49 -19.26
C GLU A 275 1.21 1.82 -19.55
N HIS A 276 0.60 2.71 -18.74
CA HIS A 276 -0.79 3.19 -18.88
C HIS A 276 -0.89 4.54 -19.59
N VAL A 277 0.24 5.12 -20.02
CA VAL A 277 0.31 6.38 -20.75
C VAL A 277 0.62 6.09 -22.20
N GLN A 278 -0.19 6.65 -23.10
CA GLN A 278 0.03 6.49 -24.53
C GLN A 278 1.31 7.24 -24.95
N THR A 279 2.11 6.60 -25.78
CA THR A 279 3.23 7.26 -26.45
C THR A 279 2.71 8.21 -27.51
N LEU A 280 3.42 9.32 -27.72
CA LEU A 280 3.12 10.23 -28.80
C LEU A 280 3.41 9.57 -30.15
N ASP A 281 2.69 9.96 -31.18
CA ASP A 281 3.04 9.59 -32.54
C ASP A 281 4.39 10.25 -32.95
N PRO A 282 5.05 9.73 -33.98
CA PRO A 282 6.39 10.18 -34.35
C PRO A 282 6.54 11.69 -34.62
N PRO A 283 5.60 12.39 -35.30
CA PRO A 283 5.66 13.83 -35.48
C PRO A 283 5.60 14.62 -34.16
N HIS A 284 4.64 14.30 -33.29
CA HIS A 284 4.48 14.98 -31.99
C HIS A 284 5.66 14.68 -31.06
N TYR A 285 6.11 13.44 -30.98
CA TYR A 285 7.31 13.05 -30.23
C TYR A 285 8.53 13.87 -30.65
N ARG A 286 8.74 14.03 -31.99
CA ARG A 286 9.86 14.82 -32.52
C ARG A 286 9.74 16.31 -32.18
N ALA A 287 8.55 16.88 -32.28
CA ALA A 287 8.29 18.27 -31.95
C ALA A 287 8.56 18.54 -30.46
N GLU A 288 7.99 17.72 -29.56
CA GLU A 288 8.14 17.91 -28.13
C GLU A 288 9.60 17.87 -27.67
N LEU A 289 10.40 16.92 -28.20
CA LEU A 289 11.83 16.85 -27.85
C LEU A 289 12.67 17.97 -28.44
N ARG A 290 12.33 18.47 -29.63
CA ARG A 290 13.07 19.58 -30.26
C ARG A 290 12.82 20.91 -29.57
N ASP A 291 11.60 21.12 -29.12
CA ASP A 291 11.16 22.42 -28.58
C ASP A 291 11.29 22.48 -27.05
N ALA A 292 11.90 21.46 -26.42
CA ALA A 292 12.06 21.35 -24.97
C ALA A 292 12.87 22.52 -24.33
N VAL A 293 13.68 23.23 -25.11
CA VAL A 293 14.48 24.40 -24.64
C VAL A 293 13.74 25.72 -24.84
N SER A 294 12.61 25.69 -25.55
CA SER A 294 11.86 26.90 -25.94
C SER A 294 10.67 27.20 -25.00
N GLN A 295 10.52 26.44 -23.90
CA GLN A 295 9.42 26.58 -22.93
C GLN A 295 9.83 27.33 -21.66
#